data_09648c0d6e251d117ea9f77623af49c0
#
_entry.id   09648c0d6e251d117ea9f77623af49c0
#
_cell.length_a   1.000
_cell.length_b   1.000
_cell.length_c   1.000
_cell.angle_alpha   90.00
_cell.angle_beta   90.00
_cell.angle_gamma   90.00
#
_symmetry.space_group_name_H-M   'P 1'
#
loop_
_entity.id
_entity.type
_entity.pdbx_description
1 polymer ?
#
loop_
_entity_poly.entity_id
_entity_poly.type
_entity_poly.pdbx_seq_one_letter_code
_entity_poly.pdbx_strand_id
1 'polypeptide(L)'
;MKKYSEKELYDLYKPSELCFIVATKASYIDESYSVIDTLKEAMEVVGQDEHIYIYTRKRIVDYLDSDGLYQNLIDDMESEGVLGEYLESLIGRKGKEDFKITVTKFLKRYVKNAWLANEFIGVLEE
;
A
#
# COMPACT_ATOMS: atom_id res chain seq x y z
N MET A 1 -20.91 -3.62 11.88
CA MET A 1 -19.95 -2.68 11.25
C MET A 1 -20.09 -1.33 11.93
N LYS A 2 -19.00 -0.78 12.40
CA LYS A 2 -19.00 0.49 13.11
C LYS A 2 -19.21 1.65 12.15
N LYS A 3 -20.08 2.60 12.55
CA LYS A 3 -20.35 3.82 11.77
C LYS A 3 -19.75 5.03 12.49
N TYR A 4 -19.15 5.91 11.70
CA TYR A 4 -18.55 7.13 12.21
C TYR A 4 -19.17 8.34 11.52
N SER A 5 -19.51 9.37 12.31
CA SER A 5 -19.70 10.69 11.75
C SER A 5 -18.34 11.31 11.45
N GLU A 6 -18.30 12.32 10.60
CA GLU A 6 -17.04 13.04 10.31
C GLU A 6 -16.39 13.55 11.60
N LYS A 7 -17.17 14.12 12.50
CA LYS A 7 -16.66 14.62 13.78
C LYS A 7 -16.06 13.52 14.65
N GLU A 8 -16.77 12.39 14.81
CA GLU A 8 -16.28 11.26 15.59
C GLU A 8 -14.97 10.71 15.03
N LEU A 9 -14.89 10.63 13.70
CA LEU A 9 -13.71 10.14 13.01
C LEU A 9 -12.50 11.01 13.30
N TYR A 10 -12.63 12.32 13.16
CA TYR A 10 -11.53 13.25 13.36
C TYR A 10 -11.21 13.54 14.84
N ASP A 11 -12.10 13.17 15.73
CA ASP A 11 -11.80 13.15 17.18
C ASP A 11 -10.85 12.01 17.54
N LEU A 12 -10.90 10.90 16.78
CA LEU A 12 -10.10 9.69 17.03
C LEU A 12 -8.83 9.61 16.19
N TYR A 13 -8.85 10.12 14.96
CA TYR A 13 -7.77 9.97 13.99
C TYR A 13 -7.43 11.30 13.34
N LYS A 14 -6.16 11.47 13.00
CA LYS A 14 -5.72 12.59 12.17
C LYS A 14 -6.06 12.29 10.70
N PRO A 15 -6.43 13.29 9.89
CA PRO A 15 -6.69 13.08 8.46
C PRO A 15 -5.53 12.37 7.74
N SER A 16 -4.29 12.63 8.14
CA SER A 16 -3.10 12.01 7.55
C SER A 16 -2.95 10.52 7.86
N GLU A 17 -3.72 9.99 8.81
CA GLU A 17 -3.68 8.57 9.18
C GLU A 17 -4.73 7.72 8.44
N LEU A 18 -5.59 8.36 7.66
CA LEU A 18 -6.76 7.74 7.06
C LEU A 18 -6.71 7.73 5.54
N CYS A 19 -7.37 6.71 4.98
CA CYS A 19 -7.73 6.66 3.57
C CYS A 19 -9.12 6.06 3.43
N PHE A 20 -9.71 6.19 2.24
CA PHE A 20 -11.10 5.85 2.01
C PHE A 20 -11.26 5.02 0.74
N ILE A 21 -12.23 4.11 0.75
CA ILE A 21 -12.61 3.34 -0.43
C ILE A 21 -14.12 3.47 -0.58
N VAL A 22 -14.57 3.79 -1.78
CA VAL A 22 -15.99 3.92 -2.11
C VAL A 22 -16.46 2.64 -2.81
N ALA A 23 -17.47 1.99 -2.27
CA ALA A 23 -18.04 0.76 -2.81
C ALA A 23 -19.48 0.58 -2.36
N THR A 24 -20.24 -0.26 -3.07
CA THR A 24 -21.62 -0.58 -2.70
C THR A 24 -21.70 -1.50 -1.50
N LYS A 25 -20.73 -2.41 -1.36
CA LYS A 25 -20.64 -3.36 -0.23
C LYS A 25 -19.19 -3.56 0.15
N ALA A 26 -18.92 -3.72 1.43
CA ALA A 26 -17.57 -4.02 1.93
C ALA A 26 -16.98 -5.29 1.31
N SER A 27 -17.82 -6.32 1.04
CA SER A 27 -17.37 -7.57 0.42
C SER A 27 -16.89 -7.43 -1.03
N TYR A 28 -17.18 -6.30 -1.68
CA TYR A 28 -16.73 -6.02 -3.04
C TYR A 28 -15.37 -5.30 -3.06
N ILE A 29 -14.87 -4.91 -1.90
CA ILE A 29 -13.57 -4.23 -1.80
C ILE A 29 -12.47 -5.28 -1.92
N ASP A 30 -11.65 -5.14 -2.95
CA ASP A 30 -10.49 -5.98 -3.20
C ASP A 30 -9.30 -5.10 -3.57
N GLU A 31 -8.20 -5.72 -3.99
CA GLU A 31 -6.98 -5.02 -4.35
C GLU A 31 -7.12 -4.09 -5.57
N SER A 32 -8.19 -4.25 -6.34
CA SER A 32 -8.43 -3.42 -7.54
C SER A 32 -9.06 -2.07 -7.23
N TYR A 33 -9.62 -1.88 -6.03
CA TYR A 33 -10.23 -0.61 -5.66
C TYR A 33 -9.19 0.46 -5.43
N SER A 34 -9.48 1.65 -5.96
CA SER A 34 -8.61 2.81 -5.78
C SER A 34 -8.75 3.39 -4.38
N VAL A 35 -7.63 3.68 -3.75
CA VAL A 35 -7.59 4.35 -2.46
C VAL A 35 -7.73 5.86 -2.67
N ILE A 36 -8.64 6.46 -1.91
CA ILE A 36 -8.89 7.90 -1.94
C ILE A 36 -8.26 8.52 -0.69
N ASP A 37 -7.44 9.55 -0.88
CA ASP A 37 -6.61 10.10 0.20
C ASP A 37 -7.37 10.98 1.18
N THR A 38 -8.44 11.66 0.75
CA THR A 38 -9.16 12.60 1.58
C THR A 38 -10.65 12.29 1.63
N LEU A 39 -11.28 12.60 2.78
CA LEU A 39 -12.72 12.44 2.94
C LEU A 39 -13.49 13.35 1.96
N LYS A 40 -12.98 14.53 1.71
CA LYS A 40 -13.58 15.47 0.75
C LYS A 40 -13.70 14.85 -0.64
N GLU A 41 -12.62 14.26 -1.14
CA GLU A 41 -12.64 13.57 -2.44
C GLU A 41 -13.59 12.38 -2.44
N ALA A 42 -13.62 11.60 -1.36
CA ALA A 42 -14.53 10.47 -1.23
C ALA A 42 -15.99 10.93 -1.29
N MET A 43 -16.32 12.01 -0.62
CA MET A 43 -17.66 12.58 -0.63
C MET A 43 -18.07 13.13 -2.00
N GLU A 44 -17.11 13.61 -2.79
CA GLU A 44 -17.35 14.10 -4.14
C GLU A 44 -17.63 12.97 -5.15
N VAL A 45 -17.04 11.78 -4.93
CA VAL A 45 -17.14 10.68 -5.88
C VAL A 45 -18.13 9.58 -5.49
N VAL A 46 -18.61 9.58 -4.24
CA VAL A 46 -19.53 8.54 -3.78
C VAL A 46 -20.87 8.62 -4.55
N GLY A 47 -21.30 7.48 -5.09
CA GLY A 47 -22.55 7.37 -5.82
C GLY A 47 -23.73 7.08 -4.89
N GLN A 48 -24.94 7.02 -5.48
CA GLN A 48 -26.21 6.90 -4.74
C GLN A 48 -26.28 5.66 -3.85
N ASP A 49 -25.82 4.51 -4.34
CA ASP A 49 -25.89 3.25 -3.60
C ASP A 49 -24.54 2.85 -3.00
N GLU A 50 -23.60 3.76 -3.00
CA GLU A 50 -22.26 3.50 -2.49
C GLU A 50 -22.08 4.05 -1.08
N HIS A 51 -21.12 3.47 -0.37
CA HIS A 51 -20.72 3.90 0.97
C HIS A 51 -19.23 4.22 0.99
N ILE A 52 -18.83 5.08 1.90
CA ILE A 52 -17.44 5.42 2.11
C ILE A 52 -16.90 4.54 3.24
N TYR A 53 -16.01 3.60 2.88
CA TYR A 53 -15.35 2.72 3.85
C TYR A 53 -14.04 3.34 4.30
N ILE A 54 -13.78 3.30 5.58
CA ILE A 54 -12.68 4.01 6.23
C ILE A 54 -11.59 3.02 6.63
N TYR A 55 -10.36 3.33 6.26
CA TYR A 55 -9.18 2.53 6.59
C TYR A 55 -8.09 3.41 7.19
N THR A 56 -7.28 2.85 8.06
CA THR A 56 -5.98 3.44 8.33
C THR A 56 -5.09 3.24 7.11
N ARG A 57 -4.06 4.04 6.96
CA ARG A 57 -3.16 3.91 5.82
C ARG A 57 -1.72 3.69 6.26
N LYS A 58 -0.91 3.12 5.37
CA LYS A 58 0.52 2.95 5.56
C LYS A 58 1.25 3.30 4.27
N ARG A 59 2.48 3.79 4.40
CA ARG A 59 3.29 4.08 3.22
C ARG A 59 3.77 2.78 2.59
N ILE A 60 3.70 2.71 1.27
CA ILE A 60 4.16 1.53 0.54
C ILE A 60 5.64 1.26 0.80
N VAL A 61 6.45 2.30 0.98
CA VAL A 61 7.89 2.16 1.26
C VAL A 61 8.18 1.45 2.57
N ASP A 62 7.29 1.56 3.57
CA ASP A 62 7.44 0.89 4.86
C ASP A 62 7.02 -0.58 4.80
N TYR A 63 6.26 -0.93 3.78
CA TYR A 63 5.74 -2.29 3.57
C TYR A 63 6.67 -3.14 2.71
N LEU A 64 7.42 -2.53 1.78
CA LEU A 64 8.30 -3.25 0.87
C LEU A 64 9.57 -3.68 1.56
N ASP A 65 9.90 -4.97 1.41
CA ASP A 65 11.11 -5.58 1.92
C ASP A 65 12.16 -5.69 0.80
N SER A 66 13.30 -5.04 0.96
CA SER A 66 14.37 -5.07 -0.04
C SER A 66 14.99 -6.47 -0.20
N ASP A 67 15.01 -7.28 0.87
CA ASP A 67 15.44 -8.68 0.77
C ASP A 67 14.49 -9.51 -0.08
N GLY A 68 13.18 -9.31 0.10
CA GLY A 68 12.16 -9.96 -0.72
C GLY A 68 12.24 -9.56 -2.19
N LEU A 69 12.46 -8.28 -2.46
CA LEU A 69 12.65 -7.78 -3.83
C LEU A 69 13.89 -8.39 -4.50
N TYR A 70 14.98 -8.48 -3.75
CA TYR A 70 16.20 -9.13 -4.23
C TYR A 70 15.97 -10.60 -4.56
N GLN A 71 15.30 -11.33 -3.67
CA GLN A 71 15.00 -12.75 -3.87
C GLN A 71 14.09 -12.96 -5.09
N ASN A 72 13.10 -12.10 -5.28
CA ASN A 72 12.23 -12.14 -6.46
C ASN A 72 13.03 -11.94 -7.75
N LEU A 73 13.99 -11.03 -7.75
CA LEU A 73 14.87 -10.82 -8.90
C LEU A 73 15.69 -12.06 -9.23
N ILE A 74 16.26 -12.70 -8.22
CA ILE A 74 17.02 -13.95 -8.38
C ILE A 74 16.12 -15.06 -8.93
N ASP A 75 14.92 -15.22 -8.36
CA ASP A 75 13.95 -16.23 -8.79
C ASP A 75 13.54 -16.02 -10.26
N ASP A 76 13.35 -14.78 -10.69
CA ASP A 76 13.01 -14.47 -12.07
C ASP A 76 14.16 -14.84 -13.02
N MET A 77 15.40 -14.57 -12.64
CA MET A 77 16.55 -14.94 -13.45
C MET A 77 16.74 -16.47 -13.51
N GLU A 78 16.49 -17.16 -12.40
CA GLU A 78 16.52 -18.63 -12.39
C GLU A 78 15.44 -19.21 -13.31
N SER A 79 14.26 -18.63 -13.38
CA SER A 79 13.18 -19.07 -14.26
C SER A 79 13.55 -18.94 -15.73
N GLU A 80 14.47 -18.05 -16.08
CA GLU A 80 15.02 -17.90 -17.43
C GLU A 80 16.19 -18.87 -17.72
N GLY A 81 16.51 -19.74 -16.78
CA GLY A 81 17.50 -20.80 -16.97
C GLY A 81 18.89 -20.52 -16.43
N VAL A 82 19.08 -19.45 -15.65
CA VAL A 82 20.37 -19.14 -15.02
C VAL A 82 20.44 -19.81 -13.65
N LEU A 83 21.55 -20.49 -13.36
CA LEU A 83 21.72 -21.16 -12.06
C LEU A 83 21.85 -20.13 -10.93
N GLY A 84 21.08 -20.32 -9.86
CA GLY A 84 21.08 -19.42 -8.70
C GLY A 84 22.44 -19.30 -8.02
N GLU A 85 23.15 -20.40 -7.87
CA GLU A 85 24.51 -20.43 -7.31
C GLU A 85 25.48 -19.58 -8.12
N TYR A 86 25.36 -19.63 -9.44
CA TYR A 86 26.17 -18.82 -10.34
C TYR A 86 25.87 -17.32 -10.18
N LEU A 87 24.60 -16.96 -10.10
CA LEU A 87 24.18 -15.57 -9.87
C LEU A 87 24.69 -15.05 -8.53
N GLU A 88 24.57 -15.81 -7.46
CA GLU A 88 25.05 -15.45 -6.14
C GLU A 88 26.56 -15.24 -6.13
N SER A 89 27.29 -16.07 -6.88
CA SER A 89 28.74 -15.94 -7.04
C SER A 89 29.13 -14.65 -7.78
N LEU A 90 28.37 -14.28 -8.81
CA LEU A 90 28.63 -13.05 -9.58
C LEU A 90 28.30 -11.79 -8.78
N ILE A 91 27.17 -11.78 -8.11
CA ILE A 91 26.68 -10.62 -7.37
C ILE A 91 27.48 -10.44 -6.08
N GLY A 92 27.62 -11.52 -5.33
CA GLY A 92 28.29 -11.52 -4.05
C GLY A 92 27.55 -10.72 -2.98
N ARG A 93 28.13 -10.67 -1.80
CA ARG A 93 27.57 -9.96 -0.66
C ARG A 93 27.49 -8.46 -0.90
N LYS A 94 28.52 -7.89 -1.50
CA LYS A 94 28.58 -6.46 -1.82
C LYS A 94 27.52 -6.05 -2.84
N GLY A 95 27.33 -6.85 -3.88
CA GLY A 95 26.33 -6.57 -4.89
C GLY A 95 24.92 -6.61 -4.32
N LYS A 96 24.62 -7.57 -3.43
CA LYS A 96 23.34 -7.64 -2.72
C LYS A 96 23.11 -6.39 -1.87
N GLU A 97 24.12 -5.94 -1.13
CA GLU A 97 24.05 -4.72 -0.32
C GLU A 97 23.81 -3.49 -1.21
N ASP A 98 24.51 -3.38 -2.32
CA ASP A 98 24.36 -2.27 -3.28
C ASP A 98 22.94 -2.23 -3.85
N PHE A 99 22.35 -3.39 -4.17
CA PHE A 99 20.97 -3.49 -4.63
C PHE A 99 20.01 -2.95 -3.57
N LYS A 100 20.14 -3.40 -2.33
CA LYS A 100 19.26 -3.00 -1.23
C LYS A 100 19.32 -1.49 -0.98
N ILE A 101 20.52 -0.92 -0.97
CA ILE A 101 20.72 0.53 -0.78
C ILE A 101 20.07 1.30 -1.94
N THR A 102 20.30 0.87 -3.16
CA THR A 102 19.78 1.54 -4.37
C THR A 102 18.26 1.50 -4.41
N VAL A 103 17.66 0.35 -4.15
CA VAL A 103 16.20 0.20 -4.12
C VAL A 103 15.58 1.06 -3.02
N THR A 104 16.17 1.05 -1.82
CA THR A 104 15.67 1.86 -0.71
C THR A 104 15.68 3.35 -1.05
N LYS A 105 16.78 3.84 -1.63
CA LYS A 105 16.90 5.24 -2.07
C LYS A 105 15.88 5.60 -3.15
N PHE A 106 15.70 4.70 -4.12
CA PHE A 106 14.72 4.88 -5.19
C PHE A 106 13.31 5.02 -4.62
N LEU A 107 12.91 4.09 -3.75
CA LEU A 107 11.58 4.08 -3.16
C LEU A 107 11.32 5.34 -2.33
N LYS A 108 12.27 5.74 -1.51
CA LYS A 108 12.14 6.96 -0.69
C LYS A 108 12.06 8.22 -1.52
N ARG A 109 12.71 8.25 -2.67
CA ARG A 109 12.73 9.42 -3.55
C ARG A 109 11.44 9.57 -4.36
N TYR A 110 10.95 8.48 -4.94
CA TYR A 110 9.88 8.52 -5.95
C TYR A 110 8.51 8.05 -5.46
N VAL A 111 8.45 7.20 -4.44
CA VAL A 111 7.19 6.62 -3.96
C VAL A 111 6.92 6.87 -2.49
N LYS A 112 7.61 7.83 -1.87
CA LYS A 112 7.44 8.15 -0.45
C LYS A 112 6.02 8.56 -0.07
N ASN A 113 5.26 9.10 -1.02
CA ASN A 113 3.88 9.54 -0.82
C ASN A 113 2.85 8.55 -1.34
N ALA A 114 3.25 7.34 -1.72
CA ALA A 114 2.33 6.29 -2.11
C ALA A 114 1.82 5.56 -0.86
N TRP A 115 0.50 5.42 -0.76
CA TRP A 115 -0.17 4.87 0.42
C TRP A 115 -0.98 3.65 0.05
N LEU A 116 -1.09 2.71 1.02
CA LEU A 116 -1.95 1.54 0.94
C LEU A 116 -2.97 1.60 2.08
N ALA A 117 -4.16 1.06 1.84
CA ALA A 117 -5.12 0.79 2.91
C ALA A 117 -4.54 -0.29 3.83
N ASN A 118 -4.62 -0.07 5.13
CA ASN A 118 -4.06 -0.96 6.14
C ASN A 118 -5.17 -1.67 6.91
N GLU A 119 -5.72 -1.05 7.96
CA GLU A 119 -6.77 -1.65 8.77
C GLU A 119 -8.13 -1.04 8.45
N PHE A 120 -9.13 -1.90 8.29
CA PHE A 120 -10.52 -1.46 8.16
C PHE A 120 -11.02 -0.95 9.52
N ILE A 121 -11.54 0.26 9.55
CA ILE A 121 -12.06 0.88 10.77
C ILE A 121 -13.59 0.84 10.81
N GLY A 122 -14.24 1.17 9.73
CA GLY A 122 -15.68 1.27 9.67
C GLY A 122 -16.17 2.00 8.42
N VAL A 123 -17.41 2.48 8.49
CA VAL A 123 -18.06 3.16 7.38
C VAL A 123 -18.47 4.57 7.82
N LEU A 124 -18.42 5.52 6.90
CA LEU A 124 -18.89 6.87 7.17
C LEU A 124 -20.42 6.86 7.31
N GLU A 125 -20.93 7.46 8.37
CA GLU A 125 -22.35 7.68 8.58
C GLU A 125 -22.87 8.75 7.62
N GLU A 126 -23.95 8.44 6.96
CA GLU A 126 -24.60 9.38 6.03
C GLU A 126 -25.56 10.34 6.72
#